data_71e9c9060f8c9889878a25e059d8219a
#
_entry.id   71e9c9060f8c9889878a25e059d8219a
#
_cell.length_a   1.000
_cell.length_b   1.000
_cell.length_c   1.000
_cell.angle_alpha   90.00
_cell.angle_beta   90.00
_cell.angle_gamma   90.00
#
_symmetry.space_group_name_H-M   'P 1'
#
loop_
_entity.id
_entity.type
_entity.pdbx_description
1 polymer ?
#
loop_
_entity_poly.entity_id
_entity_poly.type
_entity_poly.pdbx_seq_one_letter_code
_entity_poly.pdbx_strand_id
1 'polypeptide(L)'
;MTTTITTQITGDIVNNIAVISALNVDDLALGQHQFWFKVATNALNQDQLLPVWVFKGQRAGKKVMITAGIHGDELNGILTAQQLARQLKDTEVCGCITIIPAINLSGIIHHHRDFHSADQDLSSINLNRYFPGNSTGNAAERYLAQLWQQLLLPNADIAVDLHTQTTGTCYPLYVFADFRVESALAMARLMTPDAILNDPGDLGVLETVWNAHGVSAITVEVGSGKITQPELIDRAVTGVMKIITNQQQLATMTIEACAIEANTVTSIRADIGGLTLAHVEMLAAVNEGDVIATQYDLFGNEIKCYTAPSAGIVLSHNTDALREAGALVVRLIHN
;
A
#
# COMPACT_ATOMS: atom_id res chain seq x y z
N MET A 1 -14.88 -1.28 27.24
CA MET A 1 -13.79 -2.12 27.79
C MET A 1 -13.10 -2.75 26.61
N THR A 2 -11.92 -2.32 26.26
CA THR A 2 -11.09 -2.95 25.23
C THR A 2 -10.61 -4.31 25.81
N THR A 3 -11.16 -5.39 25.30
CA THR A 3 -10.69 -6.75 25.66
C THR A 3 -9.24 -6.84 25.15
N THR A 4 -8.28 -6.97 26.03
CA THR A 4 -6.88 -7.17 25.67
C THR A 4 -6.78 -8.52 24.96
N ILE A 5 -6.42 -8.52 23.69
CA ILE A 5 -6.17 -9.74 22.92
C ILE A 5 -4.89 -10.37 23.43
N THR A 6 -4.85 -11.70 23.51
CA THR A 6 -3.62 -12.48 23.75
C THR A 6 -3.25 -13.26 22.50
N THR A 7 -1.95 -13.53 22.32
CA THR A 7 -1.48 -14.39 21.20
C THR A 7 -2.08 -15.79 21.34
N GLN A 8 -2.78 -16.25 20.30
CA GLN A 8 -3.45 -17.54 20.26
C GLN A 8 -2.78 -18.46 19.24
N ILE A 9 -2.06 -19.46 19.74
CA ILE A 9 -1.46 -20.53 18.92
C ILE A 9 -2.52 -21.61 18.70
N THR A 10 -2.78 -22.00 17.44
CA THR A 10 -3.80 -23.02 17.12
C THR A 10 -3.35 -24.44 17.47
N GLY A 11 -2.06 -24.68 17.59
CA GLY A 11 -1.44 -26.00 17.74
C GLY A 11 -0.92 -26.57 16.41
N ASP A 12 -1.28 -25.97 15.28
CA ASP A 12 -0.84 -26.40 13.96
C ASP A 12 0.57 -25.83 13.65
N ILE A 13 1.33 -26.58 12.86
CA ILE A 13 2.66 -26.20 12.37
C ILE A 13 2.72 -26.42 10.87
N VAL A 14 3.05 -25.38 10.11
CA VAL A 14 3.22 -25.41 8.65
C VAL A 14 4.64 -24.99 8.30
N ASN A 15 5.38 -25.86 7.62
CA ASN A 15 6.79 -25.62 7.25
C ASN A 15 7.67 -25.21 8.47
N ASN A 16 7.51 -25.87 9.60
CA ASN A 16 8.16 -25.60 10.89
C ASN A 16 7.83 -24.22 11.50
N ILE A 17 6.77 -23.55 11.07
CA ILE A 17 6.32 -22.27 11.59
C ILE A 17 4.94 -22.48 12.24
N ALA A 18 4.78 -21.96 13.47
CA ALA A 18 3.55 -22.05 14.22
C ALA A 18 2.41 -21.25 13.57
N VAL A 19 1.19 -21.81 13.64
CA VAL A 19 -0.03 -21.12 13.18
C VAL A 19 -0.67 -20.41 14.37
N ILE A 20 -1.03 -19.15 14.18
CA ILE A 20 -1.75 -18.32 15.16
C ILE A 20 -3.08 -17.83 14.59
N SER A 21 -4.07 -17.63 15.45
CA SER A 21 -5.38 -17.01 15.10
C SER A 21 -5.56 -15.61 15.67
N ALA A 22 -4.69 -15.19 16.59
CA ALA A 22 -4.58 -13.83 17.12
C ALA A 22 -3.12 -13.54 17.51
N LEU A 23 -2.72 -12.28 17.41
CA LEU A 23 -1.39 -11.81 17.81
C LEU A 23 -1.53 -10.63 18.79
N ASN A 24 -0.80 -10.72 19.90
CA ASN A 24 -0.45 -9.60 20.72
C ASN A 24 1.09 -9.55 20.85
N VAL A 25 1.73 -8.58 20.23
CA VAL A 25 3.19 -8.48 20.24
C VAL A 25 3.78 -8.25 21.67
N ASP A 26 2.95 -7.77 22.61
CA ASP A 26 3.38 -7.58 24.00
C ASP A 26 3.63 -8.90 24.71
N ASP A 27 2.93 -9.99 24.31
CA ASP A 27 3.09 -11.33 24.89
C ASP A 27 4.37 -12.05 24.43
N LEU A 28 5.00 -11.58 23.35
CA LEU A 28 6.14 -12.27 22.76
C LEU A 28 7.42 -12.02 23.55
N ALA A 29 8.30 -12.99 23.54
CA ALA A 29 9.68 -12.81 24.01
C ALA A 29 10.44 -11.83 23.11
N LEU A 30 11.57 -11.30 23.61
CA LEU A 30 12.48 -10.51 22.78
C LEU A 30 13.05 -11.35 21.63
N GLY A 31 13.30 -10.73 20.49
CA GLY A 31 13.91 -11.37 19.32
C GLY A 31 13.00 -11.44 18.09
N GLN A 32 13.28 -12.41 17.27
CA GLN A 32 12.61 -12.59 15.97
C GLN A 32 11.62 -13.73 16.03
N HIS A 33 10.42 -13.51 15.48
CA HIS A 33 9.37 -14.52 15.41
C HIS A 33 8.80 -14.58 13.99
N GLN A 34 8.38 -15.77 13.59
CA GLN A 34 7.62 -16.04 12.39
C GLN A 34 6.35 -16.79 12.76
N PHE A 35 5.26 -16.40 12.13
CA PHE A 35 3.97 -17.07 12.28
C PHE A 35 3.26 -17.18 10.94
N TRP A 36 2.42 -18.19 10.83
CA TRP A 36 1.31 -18.20 9.89
C TRP A 36 0.08 -17.69 10.62
N PHE A 37 -0.49 -16.59 10.18
CA PHE A 37 -1.75 -16.09 10.74
C PHE A 37 -2.92 -16.67 9.96
N LYS A 38 -3.77 -17.43 10.66
CA LYS A 38 -5.00 -17.97 10.11
C LYS A 38 -6.07 -16.88 10.03
N VAL A 39 -6.27 -16.32 8.83
CA VAL A 39 -7.20 -15.21 8.60
C VAL A 39 -8.61 -15.70 8.27
N ALA A 40 -8.75 -16.82 7.58
CA ALA A 40 -10.02 -17.40 7.15
C ALA A 40 -9.85 -18.88 6.77
N THR A 41 -10.93 -19.51 6.32
CA THR A 41 -10.89 -20.75 5.55
C THR A 41 -11.48 -20.51 4.16
N ASN A 42 -11.00 -21.26 3.17
CA ASN A 42 -11.60 -21.26 1.84
C ASN A 42 -12.88 -22.16 1.78
N ALA A 43 -13.52 -22.24 0.61
CA ALA A 43 -14.74 -23.03 0.41
C ALA A 43 -14.56 -24.55 0.64
N LEU A 44 -13.33 -25.05 0.69
CA LEU A 44 -13.00 -26.45 1.01
C LEU A 44 -12.61 -26.63 2.48
N ASN A 45 -12.85 -25.63 3.33
CA ASN A 45 -12.45 -25.61 4.74
C ASN A 45 -10.92 -25.72 4.95
N GLN A 46 -10.13 -25.29 3.97
CA GLN A 46 -8.67 -25.21 4.09
C GLN A 46 -8.28 -23.83 4.63
N ASP A 47 -7.34 -23.79 5.55
CA ASP A 47 -6.87 -22.56 6.18
C ASP A 47 -6.21 -21.63 5.17
N GLN A 48 -6.60 -20.35 5.22
CA GLN A 48 -5.92 -19.26 4.54
C GLN A 48 -4.93 -18.62 5.53
N LEU A 49 -3.63 -18.79 5.24
CA LEU A 49 -2.55 -18.48 6.17
C LEU A 49 -1.71 -17.31 5.61
N LEU A 50 -1.64 -16.21 6.35
CA LEU A 50 -0.80 -15.06 6.03
C LEU A 50 0.56 -15.17 6.70
N PRO A 51 1.67 -14.89 6.00
CA PRO A 51 2.98 -14.85 6.63
C PRO A 51 3.11 -13.59 7.50
N VAL A 52 3.61 -13.77 8.72
CA VAL A 52 3.83 -12.69 9.67
C VAL A 52 5.24 -12.78 10.23
N TRP A 53 6.00 -11.70 10.15
CA TRP A 53 7.25 -11.50 10.84
C TRP A 53 7.06 -10.54 12.00
N VAL A 54 7.71 -10.82 13.14
CA VAL A 54 7.76 -9.90 14.27
C VAL A 54 9.21 -9.79 14.74
N PHE A 55 9.68 -8.54 14.87
CA PHE A 55 11.00 -8.21 15.42
C PHE A 55 10.77 -7.39 16.69
N LYS A 56 10.99 -7.99 17.85
CA LYS A 56 10.78 -7.34 19.15
C LYS A 56 12.11 -6.99 19.78
N GLY A 57 12.36 -5.66 19.86
CA GLY A 57 13.59 -5.12 20.40
C GLY A 57 13.62 -5.09 21.93
N GLN A 58 14.82 -4.99 22.49
CA GLN A 58 15.03 -4.86 23.93
C GLN A 58 14.68 -3.45 24.44
N ARG A 59 14.91 -2.43 23.60
CA ARG A 59 14.62 -1.04 23.94
C ARG A 59 13.16 -0.72 23.69
N ALA A 60 12.56 0.07 24.59
CA ALA A 60 11.19 0.55 24.39
C ALA A 60 11.07 1.36 23.09
N GLY A 61 9.93 1.25 22.43
CA GLY A 61 9.62 1.95 21.18
C GLY A 61 8.16 1.72 20.83
N LYS A 62 7.77 2.20 19.66
CA LYS A 62 6.41 2.02 19.10
C LYS A 62 6.22 0.63 18.49
N LYS A 63 4.97 0.25 18.34
CA LYS A 63 4.55 -0.88 17.51
C LYS A 63 4.42 -0.36 16.07
N VAL A 64 5.31 -0.79 15.19
CA VAL A 64 5.33 -0.41 13.78
C VAL A 64 4.73 -1.56 12.97
N MET A 65 3.64 -1.30 12.26
CA MET A 65 3.00 -2.25 11.37
C MET A 65 3.37 -1.95 9.92
N ILE A 66 3.81 -2.96 9.19
CA ILE A 66 4.11 -2.86 7.76
C ILE A 66 3.26 -3.89 7.04
N THR A 67 2.42 -3.42 6.13
CA THR A 67 1.53 -4.25 5.32
C THR A 67 1.88 -4.15 3.84
N ALA A 68 1.61 -5.22 3.09
CA ALA A 68 1.75 -5.24 1.64
C ALA A 68 0.81 -6.27 1.00
N GLY A 69 0.58 -6.14 -0.30
CA GLY A 69 -0.18 -7.10 -1.08
C GLY A 69 -1.67 -7.11 -0.76
N ILE A 70 -2.26 -5.98 -0.40
CA ILE A 70 -3.72 -5.78 -0.36
C ILE A 70 -4.29 -5.93 -1.78
N HIS A 71 -3.54 -5.46 -2.78
CA HIS A 71 -3.81 -5.78 -4.17
C HIS A 71 -2.80 -6.83 -4.65
N GLY A 72 -3.32 -7.90 -5.27
CA GLY A 72 -2.50 -9.09 -5.55
C GLY A 72 -1.53 -8.95 -6.73
N ASP A 73 -1.65 -7.91 -7.53
CA ASP A 73 -0.76 -7.61 -8.65
C ASP A 73 0.30 -6.53 -8.35
N GLU A 74 0.38 -6.06 -7.11
CA GLU A 74 1.27 -5.00 -6.67
C GLU A 74 2.53 -5.56 -5.99
N LEU A 75 3.34 -6.27 -6.78
CA LEU A 75 4.43 -7.10 -6.25
C LEU A 75 5.62 -6.32 -5.68
N ASN A 76 5.87 -5.06 -6.11
CA ASN A 76 6.96 -4.26 -5.55
C ASN A 76 6.76 -3.99 -4.05
N GLY A 77 5.51 -3.76 -3.61
CA GLY A 77 5.18 -3.64 -2.18
C GLY A 77 5.52 -4.90 -1.40
N ILE A 78 5.16 -6.07 -1.93
CA ILE A 78 5.49 -7.38 -1.34
C ILE A 78 7.01 -7.59 -1.25
N LEU A 79 7.73 -7.30 -2.34
CA LEU A 79 9.20 -7.44 -2.41
C LEU A 79 9.90 -6.48 -1.45
N THR A 80 9.38 -5.24 -1.30
CA THR A 80 9.85 -4.26 -0.31
C THR A 80 9.70 -4.82 1.11
N ALA A 81 8.52 -5.33 1.47
CA ALA A 81 8.26 -5.92 2.78
C ALA A 81 9.16 -7.12 3.07
N GLN A 82 9.40 -7.99 2.07
CA GLN A 82 10.30 -9.12 2.20
C GLN A 82 11.76 -8.69 2.36
N GLN A 83 12.20 -7.64 1.66
CA GLN A 83 13.57 -7.13 1.77
C GLN A 83 13.79 -6.47 3.13
N LEU A 84 12.81 -5.71 3.64
CA LEU A 84 12.80 -5.19 5.01
C LEU A 84 12.92 -6.30 6.04
N ALA A 85 12.13 -7.37 5.92
CA ALA A 85 12.21 -8.50 6.84
C ALA A 85 13.60 -9.16 6.83
N ARG A 86 14.26 -9.26 5.66
CA ARG A 86 15.64 -9.78 5.58
C ARG A 86 16.64 -8.86 6.27
N GLN A 87 16.54 -7.54 6.05
CA GLN A 87 17.45 -6.55 6.65
C GLN A 87 17.29 -6.47 8.17
N LEU A 88 16.07 -6.57 8.68
CA LEU A 88 15.78 -6.50 10.10
C LEU A 88 16.29 -7.72 10.90
N LYS A 89 16.60 -8.84 10.24
CA LYS A 89 17.22 -10.01 10.92
C LYS A 89 18.54 -9.66 11.60
N ASP A 90 19.31 -8.75 11.01
CA ASP A 90 20.64 -8.37 11.47
C ASP A 90 20.63 -6.92 12.04
N THR A 91 19.44 -6.36 12.29
CA THR A 91 19.27 -4.99 12.77
C THR A 91 18.70 -4.98 14.19
N GLU A 92 19.34 -4.27 15.10
CA GLU A 92 18.77 -4.02 16.42
C GLU A 92 17.65 -2.97 16.32
N VAL A 93 16.44 -3.33 16.76
CA VAL A 93 15.27 -2.46 16.71
C VAL A 93 14.86 -1.96 18.09
N CYS A 94 14.14 -0.84 18.15
CA CYS A 94 13.39 -0.38 19.31
C CYS A 94 11.91 -0.74 19.13
N GLY A 95 11.21 -1.02 20.22
CA GLY A 95 9.80 -1.40 20.16
C GLY A 95 9.56 -2.72 19.45
N CYS A 96 8.54 -2.76 18.61
CA CYS A 96 8.15 -3.98 17.90
C CYS A 96 7.80 -3.68 16.46
N ILE A 97 8.42 -4.40 15.52
CA ILE A 97 8.15 -4.24 14.08
C ILE A 97 7.43 -5.50 13.59
N THR A 98 6.21 -5.34 13.10
CA THR A 98 5.42 -6.43 12.52
C THR A 98 5.32 -6.23 11.02
N ILE A 99 5.61 -7.26 10.23
CA ILE A 99 5.56 -7.22 8.76
C ILE A 99 4.62 -8.32 8.24
N ILE A 100 3.64 -7.92 7.44
CA ILE A 100 2.71 -8.81 6.74
C ILE A 100 2.88 -8.58 5.24
N PRO A 101 3.77 -9.35 4.58
CA PRO A 101 4.16 -9.07 3.20
C PRO A 101 3.10 -9.44 2.15
N ALA A 102 2.07 -10.20 2.52
CA ALA A 102 1.08 -10.72 1.57
C ALA A 102 -0.29 -10.84 2.24
N ILE A 103 -1.17 -9.88 2.03
CA ILE A 103 -2.52 -9.85 2.61
C ILE A 103 -3.53 -10.56 1.71
N ASN A 104 -3.60 -10.25 0.41
CA ASN A 104 -4.59 -10.78 -0.51
C ASN A 104 -4.08 -12.02 -1.26
N LEU A 105 -4.07 -13.18 -0.61
CA LEU A 105 -3.55 -14.41 -1.22
C LEU A 105 -4.30 -14.80 -2.51
N SER A 106 -5.62 -14.61 -2.55
CA SER A 106 -6.41 -14.97 -3.74
C SER A 106 -6.07 -14.07 -4.92
N GLY A 107 -5.89 -12.78 -4.71
CA GLY A 107 -5.44 -11.85 -5.73
C GLY A 107 -4.01 -12.16 -6.21
N ILE A 108 -3.09 -12.46 -5.30
CA ILE A 108 -1.69 -12.79 -5.62
C ILE A 108 -1.61 -14.04 -6.51
N ILE A 109 -2.31 -15.11 -6.14
CA ILE A 109 -2.33 -16.38 -6.90
C ILE A 109 -2.87 -16.15 -8.34
N HIS A 110 -3.88 -15.30 -8.49
CA HIS A 110 -4.45 -14.98 -9.80
C HIS A 110 -3.73 -13.82 -10.50
N HIS A 111 -2.70 -13.23 -9.86
CA HIS A 111 -1.99 -12.06 -10.34
C HIS A 111 -2.96 -10.92 -10.73
N HIS A 112 -3.92 -10.69 -9.85
CA HIS A 112 -5.03 -9.77 -10.04
C HIS A 112 -5.15 -8.84 -8.83
N ARG A 113 -5.62 -7.60 -9.08
CA ARG A 113 -5.76 -6.58 -8.05
C ARG A 113 -6.69 -7.00 -6.92
N ASP A 114 -7.86 -7.51 -7.29
CA ASP A 114 -8.96 -7.74 -6.37
C ASP A 114 -8.90 -9.09 -5.67
N PHE A 115 -9.63 -9.20 -4.58
CA PHE A 115 -9.90 -10.43 -3.86
C PHE A 115 -10.93 -11.26 -4.63
N HIS A 116 -10.67 -12.57 -4.77
CA HIS A 116 -11.54 -13.53 -5.41
C HIS A 116 -12.17 -14.44 -4.38
N SER A 117 -13.50 -14.53 -4.40
CA SER A 117 -14.29 -15.48 -3.64
C SER A 117 -14.75 -16.65 -4.52
N ALA A 118 -14.99 -17.80 -3.90
CA ALA A 118 -15.67 -18.92 -4.56
C ALA A 118 -17.20 -18.73 -4.63
N ASP A 119 -17.75 -17.73 -3.96
CA ASP A 119 -19.16 -17.37 -4.01
C ASP A 119 -19.48 -16.74 -5.37
N GLN A 120 -20.37 -17.39 -6.13
CA GLN A 120 -20.72 -16.96 -7.49
C GLN A 120 -21.60 -15.70 -7.53
N ASP A 121 -22.26 -15.38 -6.42
CA ASP A 121 -23.07 -14.17 -6.28
C ASP A 121 -22.21 -12.94 -5.90
N LEU A 122 -20.90 -13.16 -5.63
CA LEU A 122 -19.97 -12.12 -5.24
C LEU A 122 -18.98 -11.79 -6.36
N SER A 123 -19.00 -10.56 -6.86
CA SER A 123 -17.98 -10.04 -7.78
C SER A 123 -16.61 -9.93 -7.09
N SER A 124 -15.54 -9.83 -7.87
CA SER A 124 -14.20 -9.50 -7.35
C SER A 124 -14.23 -8.21 -6.55
N ILE A 125 -13.55 -8.18 -5.41
CA ILE A 125 -13.64 -7.08 -4.44
C ILE A 125 -12.27 -6.44 -4.24
N ASN A 126 -12.20 -5.12 -4.40
CA ASN A 126 -11.07 -4.32 -3.95
C ASN A 126 -11.09 -4.25 -2.41
N LEU A 127 -10.23 -5.03 -1.74
CA LEU A 127 -10.17 -5.07 -0.27
C LEU A 127 -9.94 -3.69 0.34
N ASN A 128 -9.19 -2.81 -0.34
CA ASN A 128 -8.87 -1.46 0.13
C ASN A 128 -10.03 -0.47 -0.05
N ARG A 129 -11.27 -0.95 0.04
CA ARG A 129 -12.52 -0.17 0.13
C ARG A 129 -13.46 -0.70 1.20
N TYR A 130 -13.02 -1.74 1.95
CA TYR A 130 -13.89 -2.43 2.90
C TYR A 130 -13.30 -2.55 4.30
N PHE A 131 -12.11 -1.96 4.59
CA PHE A 131 -11.62 -1.89 5.97
C PHE A 131 -12.56 -1.08 6.86
N PRO A 132 -12.71 -1.46 8.15
CA PRO A 132 -12.06 -2.55 8.88
C PRO A 132 -12.72 -3.92 8.69
N GLY A 133 -13.64 -4.08 7.75
CA GLY A 133 -14.41 -5.30 7.53
C GLY A 133 -15.66 -5.42 8.39
N ASN A 134 -16.37 -6.53 8.23
CA ASN A 134 -17.60 -6.85 8.96
C ASN A 134 -17.66 -8.35 9.26
N SER A 135 -17.65 -8.75 10.53
CA SER A 135 -17.66 -10.16 10.95
C SER A 135 -18.94 -10.93 10.58
N THR A 136 -20.01 -10.22 10.20
CA THR A 136 -21.28 -10.81 9.72
C THR A 136 -21.53 -10.61 8.23
N GLY A 137 -20.58 -9.97 7.53
CA GLY A 137 -20.63 -9.66 6.11
C GLY A 137 -20.29 -10.85 5.19
N ASN A 138 -19.96 -10.53 3.94
CA ASN A 138 -19.50 -11.51 2.94
C ASN A 138 -18.07 -12.03 3.24
N ALA A 139 -17.55 -12.92 2.39
CA ALA A 139 -16.24 -13.54 2.59
C ALA A 139 -15.10 -12.52 2.74
N ALA A 140 -15.07 -11.47 1.90
CA ALA A 140 -14.04 -10.43 1.96
C ALA A 140 -14.14 -9.57 3.21
N GLU A 141 -15.36 -9.18 3.59
CA GLU A 141 -15.60 -8.38 4.81
C GLU A 141 -15.25 -9.16 6.08
N ARG A 142 -15.58 -10.46 6.15
CA ARG A 142 -15.18 -11.34 7.27
C ARG A 142 -13.68 -11.53 7.35
N TYR A 143 -13.02 -11.69 6.19
CA TYR A 143 -11.57 -11.78 6.07
C TYR A 143 -10.90 -10.53 6.64
N LEU A 144 -11.35 -9.34 6.24
CA LEU A 144 -10.83 -8.09 6.74
C LEU A 144 -11.12 -7.86 8.22
N ALA A 145 -12.31 -8.24 8.70
CA ALA A 145 -12.65 -8.11 10.11
C ALA A 145 -11.75 -8.96 11.01
N GLN A 146 -11.44 -10.20 10.60
CA GLN A 146 -10.52 -11.09 11.32
C GLN A 146 -9.10 -10.51 11.30
N LEU A 147 -8.62 -10.09 10.12
CA LEU A 147 -7.32 -9.46 9.94
C LEU A 147 -7.17 -8.21 10.82
N TRP A 148 -8.14 -7.29 10.76
CA TRP A 148 -8.14 -6.04 11.49
C TRP A 148 -8.15 -6.25 13.01
N GLN A 149 -9.10 -7.05 13.50
CA GLN A 149 -9.35 -7.20 14.93
C GLN A 149 -8.30 -8.05 15.64
N GLN A 150 -7.77 -9.10 14.96
CA GLN A 150 -6.92 -10.10 15.60
C GLN A 150 -5.43 -9.91 15.30
N LEU A 151 -5.08 -9.10 14.30
CA LEU A 151 -3.69 -8.93 13.91
C LEU A 151 -3.28 -7.46 13.80
N LEU A 152 -4.03 -6.63 13.06
CA LEU A 152 -3.58 -5.28 12.72
C LEU A 152 -3.71 -4.31 13.91
N LEU A 153 -4.94 -3.97 14.29
CA LEU A 153 -5.22 -2.90 15.26
C LEU A 153 -4.52 -3.09 16.62
N PRO A 154 -4.45 -4.30 17.21
CA PRO A 154 -3.81 -4.46 18.52
C PRO A 154 -2.30 -4.25 18.52
N ASN A 155 -1.66 -4.27 17.34
CA ASN A 155 -0.22 -4.33 17.18
C ASN A 155 0.36 -3.13 16.40
N ALA A 156 -0.34 -1.99 16.38
CA ALA A 156 0.13 -0.81 15.65
C ALA A 156 -0.05 0.49 16.45
N ASP A 157 1.02 1.26 16.58
CA ASP A 157 1.02 2.68 16.96
C ASP A 157 1.26 3.56 15.72
N ILE A 158 2.01 3.03 14.73
CA ILE A 158 2.22 3.63 13.41
C ILE A 158 2.17 2.54 12.33
N ALA A 159 1.75 2.89 11.13
CA ALA A 159 1.60 1.92 10.04
C ALA A 159 2.13 2.45 8.69
N VAL A 160 2.69 1.54 7.90
CA VAL A 160 3.10 1.78 6.51
C VAL A 160 2.45 0.72 5.64
N ASP A 161 1.60 1.12 4.71
CA ASP A 161 0.97 0.24 3.75
C ASP A 161 1.69 0.35 2.39
N LEU A 162 2.26 -0.77 1.93
CA LEU A 162 3.10 -0.82 0.74
C LEU A 162 2.27 -1.29 -0.46
N HIS A 163 2.14 -0.43 -1.43
CA HIS A 163 1.40 -0.62 -2.67
C HIS A 163 2.27 -0.42 -3.91
N THR A 164 1.65 -0.54 -5.06
CA THR A 164 2.00 0.10 -6.32
C THR A 164 0.75 0.69 -6.93
N GLN A 165 0.91 1.55 -7.93
CA GLN A 165 -0.22 1.95 -8.75
C GLN A 165 -0.62 0.87 -9.75
N THR A 166 -1.76 1.09 -10.41
CA THR A 166 -2.36 0.15 -11.36
C THR A 166 -1.47 -0.12 -12.57
N THR A 167 -1.68 -1.26 -13.21
CA THR A 167 -1.00 -1.65 -14.46
C THR A 167 -1.35 -0.73 -15.63
N GLY A 168 -0.47 -0.69 -16.64
CA GLY A 168 -0.68 0.09 -17.87
C GLY A 168 -0.40 1.58 -17.73
N THR A 169 0.18 2.01 -16.61
CA THR A 169 0.65 3.37 -16.34
C THR A 169 2.00 3.33 -15.64
N CYS A 170 2.79 4.37 -15.82
CA CYS A 170 4.10 4.56 -15.23
C CYS A 170 3.97 5.52 -14.04
N TYR A 171 4.57 5.16 -12.92
CA TYR A 171 4.55 5.94 -11.67
C TYR A 171 5.92 5.96 -10.98
N PRO A 172 6.29 7.07 -10.31
CA PRO A 172 7.49 7.14 -9.48
C PRO A 172 7.27 6.49 -8.11
N LEU A 173 8.25 6.58 -7.23
CA LEU A 173 8.03 6.35 -5.79
C LEU A 173 7.32 7.56 -5.21
N TYR A 174 6.11 7.40 -4.72
CA TYR A 174 5.38 8.49 -4.07
C TYR A 174 4.55 8.00 -2.88
N VAL A 175 4.06 8.93 -2.07
CA VAL A 175 3.41 8.63 -0.79
C VAL A 175 2.10 9.39 -0.69
N PHE A 176 1.05 8.72 -0.24
CA PHE A 176 -0.15 9.35 0.28
C PHE A 176 0.00 9.54 1.79
N ALA A 177 -0.34 10.72 2.28
CA ALA A 177 -0.36 11.04 3.70
C ALA A 177 -1.42 12.09 4.00
N ASP A 178 -2.12 11.94 5.11
CA ASP A 178 -3.00 13.00 5.63
C ASP A 178 -2.15 14.11 6.26
N PHE A 179 -2.04 15.26 5.61
CA PHE A 179 -1.24 16.39 6.08
C PHE A 179 -1.74 17.00 7.40
N ARG A 180 -2.95 16.65 7.85
CA ARG A 180 -3.48 17.02 9.16
C ARG A 180 -2.87 16.19 10.30
N VAL A 181 -2.25 15.04 9.96
CA VAL A 181 -1.58 14.13 10.90
C VAL A 181 -0.07 14.38 10.82
N GLU A 182 0.47 15.22 11.71
CA GLU A 182 1.87 15.65 11.70
C GLU A 182 2.86 14.48 11.60
N SER A 183 2.62 13.39 12.34
CA SER A 183 3.47 12.20 12.29
C SER A 183 3.37 11.44 10.95
N ALA A 184 2.21 11.44 10.28
CA ALA A 184 2.08 10.84 8.94
C ALA A 184 2.86 11.66 7.92
N LEU A 185 2.78 13.00 7.94
CA LEU A 185 3.58 13.85 7.08
C LEU A 185 5.09 13.69 7.34
N ALA A 186 5.50 13.57 8.61
CA ALA A 186 6.89 13.29 8.95
C ALA A 186 7.36 11.92 8.41
N MET A 187 6.52 10.88 8.54
CA MET A 187 6.79 9.57 7.93
C MET A 187 6.95 9.67 6.42
N ALA A 188 6.04 10.36 5.74
CA ALA A 188 6.07 10.55 4.29
C ALA A 188 7.36 11.26 3.83
N ARG A 189 7.79 12.30 4.53
CA ARG A 189 9.06 13.01 4.24
C ARG A 189 10.29 12.13 4.49
N LEU A 190 10.28 11.28 5.55
CA LEU A 190 11.37 10.30 5.82
C LEU A 190 11.51 9.27 4.70
N MET A 191 10.44 8.94 3.99
CA MET A 191 10.50 8.07 2.81
C MET A 191 11.38 8.64 1.71
N THR A 192 11.61 9.96 1.66
CA THR A 192 12.32 10.66 0.58
C THR A 192 11.81 10.24 -0.81
N PRO A 193 10.49 10.32 -1.04
CA PRO A 193 9.86 9.94 -2.30
C PRO A 193 10.07 11.03 -3.36
N ASP A 194 9.59 10.79 -4.58
CA ASP A 194 9.57 11.81 -5.65
C ASP A 194 8.42 12.81 -5.42
N ALA A 195 7.27 12.32 -4.90
CA ALA A 195 6.13 13.16 -4.54
C ALA A 195 5.44 12.69 -3.26
N ILE A 196 4.80 13.62 -2.55
CA ILE A 196 3.90 13.36 -1.43
C ILE A 196 2.55 14.00 -1.76
N LEU A 197 1.48 13.21 -1.73
CA LEU A 197 0.14 13.68 -1.99
C LEU A 197 -0.64 13.80 -0.68
N ASN A 198 -1.25 14.95 -0.46
CA ASN A 198 -2.19 15.13 0.63
C ASN A 198 -3.43 14.27 0.40
N ASP A 199 -3.65 13.29 1.26
CA ASP A 199 -4.82 12.42 1.22
C ASP A 199 -5.64 12.60 2.51
N PRO A 200 -6.74 13.36 2.47
CA PRO A 200 -7.64 13.51 3.62
C PRO A 200 -8.39 12.23 3.95
N GLY A 201 -8.27 11.20 3.13
CA GLY A 201 -8.78 9.85 3.32
C GLY A 201 -10.09 9.55 2.61
N ASP A 202 -10.19 8.30 2.18
CA ASP A 202 -11.40 7.68 1.61
C ASP A 202 -11.93 6.57 2.51
N LEU A 203 -13.25 6.42 2.61
CA LEU A 203 -13.88 5.37 3.43
C LEU A 203 -13.44 3.97 2.96
N GLY A 204 -13.07 3.14 3.93
CA GLY A 204 -12.69 1.75 3.69
C GLY A 204 -11.27 1.54 3.18
N VAL A 205 -10.49 2.62 2.98
CA VAL A 205 -9.05 2.56 2.70
C VAL A 205 -8.31 2.31 4.01
N LEU A 206 -7.32 1.41 4.00
CA LEU A 206 -6.62 0.98 5.21
C LEU A 206 -5.92 2.15 5.92
N GLU A 207 -5.22 3.02 5.21
CA GLU A 207 -4.58 4.20 5.76
C GLU A 207 -5.58 5.10 6.50
N THR A 208 -6.73 5.40 5.86
CA THR A 208 -7.80 6.21 6.46
C THR A 208 -8.33 5.58 7.74
N VAL A 209 -8.54 4.26 7.72
CA VAL A 209 -9.04 3.53 8.88
C VAL A 209 -8.02 3.52 10.01
N TRP A 210 -6.72 3.37 9.73
CA TRP A 210 -5.65 3.51 10.70
C TRP A 210 -5.67 4.89 11.36
N ASN A 211 -5.64 5.96 10.56
CA ASN A 211 -5.64 7.33 11.04
C ASN A 211 -6.88 7.64 11.90
N ALA A 212 -8.05 7.14 11.50
CA ALA A 212 -9.30 7.28 12.28
C ALA A 212 -9.25 6.55 13.64
N HIS A 213 -8.40 5.53 13.79
CA HIS A 213 -8.20 4.80 15.05
C HIS A 213 -6.98 5.29 15.84
N GLY A 214 -6.40 6.42 15.47
CA GLY A 214 -5.26 7.03 16.18
C GLY A 214 -3.90 6.39 15.89
N VAL A 215 -3.81 5.57 14.85
CA VAL A 215 -2.57 5.01 14.33
C VAL A 215 -2.12 5.86 13.15
N SER A 216 -0.99 6.57 13.30
CA SER A 216 -0.47 7.38 12.20
C SER A 216 -0.01 6.49 11.05
N ALA A 217 -0.62 6.66 9.89
CA ALA A 217 -0.39 5.78 8.74
C ALA A 217 -0.11 6.56 7.46
N ILE A 218 0.65 5.92 6.57
CA ILE A 218 0.90 6.36 5.20
C ILE A 218 0.73 5.18 4.23
N THR A 219 0.34 5.51 2.98
CA THR A 219 0.40 4.57 1.86
C THR A 219 1.59 4.92 0.96
N VAL A 220 2.44 3.94 0.69
CA VAL A 220 3.64 4.09 -0.13
C VAL A 220 3.44 3.36 -1.46
N GLU A 221 3.47 4.10 -2.54
CA GLU A 221 3.31 3.61 -3.90
C GLU A 221 4.69 3.36 -4.54
N VAL A 222 5.08 2.10 -4.63
CA VAL A 222 6.40 1.68 -5.12
C VAL A 222 6.32 1.42 -6.63
N GLY A 223 6.09 2.48 -7.40
CA GLY A 223 5.99 2.40 -8.87
C GLY A 223 4.69 1.78 -9.37
N SER A 224 4.78 0.88 -10.34
CA SER A 224 3.66 0.36 -11.13
C SER A 224 3.41 -1.13 -10.91
N GLY A 225 2.15 -1.55 -10.96
CA GLY A 225 1.76 -2.96 -10.86
C GLY A 225 2.29 -3.82 -12.02
N LYS A 226 2.57 -5.08 -11.72
CA LYS A 226 3.09 -6.11 -12.65
C LYS A 226 4.45 -5.81 -13.27
N ILE A 227 5.15 -4.78 -12.81
CA ILE A 227 6.51 -4.45 -13.24
C ILE A 227 7.42 -4.47 -12.03
N THR A 228 8.46 -5.29 -12.04
CA THR A 228 9.47 -5.30 -10.97
C THR A 228 10.44 -4.13 -11.17
N GLN A 229 10.55 -3.26 -10.16
CA GLN A 229 11.36 -2.04 -10.18
C GLN A 229 12.34 -2.03 -8.99
N PRO A 230 13.51 -2.70 -9.09
CA PRO A 230 14.43 -2.89 -7.97
C PRO A 230 14.90 -1.58 -7.33
N GLU A 231 15.16 -0.55 -8.14
CA GLU A 231 15.60 0.75 -7.63
C GLU A 231 14.54 1.43 -6.74
N LEU A 232 13.26 1.33 -7.10
CA LEU A 232 12.17 1.87 -6.28
C LEU A 232 11.96 1.03 -5.02
N ILE A 233 12.13 -0.30 -5.12
CA ILE A 233 12.09 -1.21 -3.96
C ILE A 233 13.20 -0.83 -2.95
N ASP A 234 14.44 -0.64 -3.41
CA ASP A 234 15.56 -0.27 -2.54
C ASP A 234 15.37 1.10 -1.88
N ARG A 235 14.83 2.07 -2.63
CA ARG A 235 14.46 3.39 -2.08
C ARG A 235 13.36 3.27 -1.02
N ALA A 236 12.32 2.48 -1.28
CA ALA A 236 11.22 2.25 -0.35
C ALA A 236 11.72 1.57 0.94
N VAL A 237 12.56 0.53 0.83
CA VAL A 237 13.22 -0.12 1.98
C VAL A 237 14.01 0.90 2.81
N THR A 238 14.81 1.73 2.15
CA THR A 238 15.61 2.78 2.82
C THR A 238 14.71 3.76 3.56
N GLY A 239 13.61 4.19 2.95
CA GLY A 239 12.64 5.11 3.55
C GLY A 239 11.95 4.51 4.78
N VAL A 240 11.45 3.28 4.67
CA VAL A 240 10.81 2.59 5.81
C VAL A 240 11.80 2.35 6.95
N MET A 241 13.07 2.02 6.66
CA MET A 241 14.10 1.91 7.69
C MET A 241 14.36 3.23 8.43
N LYS A 242 14.29 4.38 7.74
CA LYS A 242 14.35 5.71 8.39
C LYS A 242 13.16 5.92 9.33
N ILE A 243 11.94 5.52 8.94
CA ILE A 243 10.75 5.59 9.81
C ILE A 243 10.96 4.73 11.04
N ILE A 244 11.37 3.47 10.88
CA ILE A 244 11.64 2.54 12.00
C ILE A 244 12.68 3.11 12.95
N THR A 245 13.76 3.70 12.45
CA THR A 245 14.84 4.28 13.26
C THR A 245 14.37 5.52 14.03
N ASN A 246 13.50 6.35 13.45
CA ASN A 246 13.06 7.61 14.03
C ASN A 246 11.65 7.54 14.66
N GLN A 247 11.07 6.37 14.83
CA GLN A 247 9.68 6.14 15.25
C GLN A 247 9.23 6.87 16.52
N GLN A 248 10.17 7.15 17.44
CA GLN A 248 9.85 7.83 18.70
C GLN A 248 9.74 9.36 18.54
N GLN A 249 10.31 9.93 17.50
CA GLN A 249 10.43 11.37 17.29
C GLN A 249 9.49 11.93 16.22
N LEU A 250 8.71 11.07 15.54
CA LEU A 250 7.89 11.44 14.39
C LEU A 250 6.96 12.65 14.64
N ALA A 251 6.40 12.77 15.84
CA ALA A 251 5.49 13.86 16.20
C ALA A 251 6.21 15.19 16.55
N THR A 252 7.54 15.18 16.70
CA THR A 252 8.30 16.34 17.17
C THR A 252 9.43 16.75 16.23
N MET A 253 9.77 15.88 15.28
CA MET A 253 10.88 16.17 14.35
C MET A 253 10.39 17.04 13.19
N THR A 254 11.17 18.06 12.88
CA THR A 254 10.97 18.86 11.66
C THR A 254 11.84 18.27 10.55
N ILE A 255 11.20 17.84 9.47
CA ILE A 255 11.87 17.33 8.27
C ILE A 255 11.56 18.30 7.15
N GLU A 256 12.61 18.84 6.53
CA GLU A 256 12.43 19.68 5.34
C GLU A 256 11.84 18.86 4.19
N ALA A 257 10.94 19.49 3.44
CA ALA A 257 10.37 18.87 2.25
C ALA A 257 11.48 18.71 1.19
N CYS A 258 11.76 17.47 0.83
CA CYS A 258 12.71 17.14 -0.25
C CYS A 258 12.00 16.54 -1.48
N ALA A 259 10.69 16.33 -1.38
CA ALA A 259 9.79 15.82 -2.43
C ALA A 259 8.86 16.92 -2.92
N ILE A 260 8.19 16.68 -4.04
CA ILE A 260 7.08 17.51 -4.51
C ILE A 260 5.90 17.24 -3.60
N GLU A 261 5.50 18.20 -2.76
CA GLU A 261 4.29 18.10 -1.95
C GLU A 261 3.11 18.71 -2.71
N ALA A 262 2.03 17.95 -2.89
CA ALA A 262 0.88 18.40 -3.67
C ALA A 262 -0.45 18.17 -2.91
N ASN A 263 -1.37 19.12 -3.06
CA ASN A 263 -2.69 19.09 -2.45
C ASN A 263 -3.78 18.63 -3.41
N THR A 264 -3.53 18.69 -4.72
CA THR A 264 -4.52 18.37 -5.74
C THR A 264 -3.94 17.50 -6.84
N VAL A 265 -4.82 16.66 -7.39
CA VAL A 265 -4.50 15.75 -8.49
C VAL A 265 -5.51 15.97 -9.61
N THR A 266 -5.02 16.23 -10.83
CA THR A 266 -5.83 16.31 -12.03
C THR A 266 -5.60 15.08 -12.90
N SER A 267 -6.64 14.29 -13.13
CA SER A 267 -6.58 13.11 -13.98
C SER A 267 -7.16 13.43 -15.37
N ILE A 268 -6.32 13.41 -16.37
CA ILE A 268 -6.71 13.51 -17.78
C ILE A 268 -7.06 12.10 -18.26
N ARG A 269 -8.29 11.92 -18.70
CA ARG A 269 -8.83 10.63 -19.12
C ARG A 269 -9.20 10.65 -20.60
N ALA A 270 -9.15 9.49 -21.23
CA ALA A 270 -9.58 9.34 -22.62
C ALA A 270 -11.08 9.65 -22.77
N ASP A 271 -11.42 10.49 -23.73
CA ASP A 271 -12.83 10.83 -24.06
C ASP A 271 -13.48 9.75 -24.93
N ILE A 272 -12.66 9.06 -25.72
CA ILE A 272 -13.07 8.04 -26.70
C ILE A 272 -12.12 6.85 -26.66
N GLY A 273 -12.48 5.73 -27.28
CA GLY A 273 -11.59 4.57 -27.44
C GLY A 273 -10.53 4.79 -28.52
N GLY A 274 -9.34 4.23 -28.34
CA GLY A 274 -8.27 4.28 -29.33
C GLY A 274 -6.89 3.94 -28.75
N LEU A 275 -5.85 4.10 -29.59
CA LEU A 275 -4.45 3.91 -29.20
C LEU A 275 -3.85 5.26 -28.82
N THR A 276 -3.49 5.43 -27.55
CA THR A 276 -3.04 6.70 -26.98
C THR A 276 -1.57 6.67 -26.67
N LEU A 277 -0.82 7.65 -27.21
CA LEU A 277 0.60 7.83 -26.96
C LEU A 277 0.80 9.08 -26.10
N ALA A 278 1.43 8.92 -24.94
CA ALA A 278 1.85 10.05 -24.10
C ALA A 278 3.10 10.72 -24.70
N HIS A 279 3.18 12.06 -24.55
CA HIS A 279 4.30 12.89 -25.03
C HIS A 279 5.04 13.58 -23.87
N VAL A 280 4.79 13.13 -22.66
CA VAL A 280 5.36 13.72 -21.42
C VAL A 280 6.16 12.68 -20.66
N GLU A 281 7.16 13.16 -19.93
CA GLU A 281 7.98 12.35 -19.04
C GLU A 281 7.45 12.47 -17.59
N MET A 282 7.65 11.43 -16.78
CA MET A 282 7.36 11.51 -15.34
C MET A 282 8.13 12.64 -14.68
N LEU A 283 7.50 13.33 -13.74
CA LEU A 283 8.03 14.45 -12.96
C LEU A 283 8.40 15.69 -13.79
N ALA A 284 8.11 15.70 -15.09
CA ALA A 284 8.25 16.88 -15.91
C ALA A 284 7.19 17.94 -15.58
N ALA A 285 7.58 19.21 -15.61
CA ALA A 285 6.63 20.31 -15.53
C ALA A 285 5.95 20.51 -16.89
N VAL A 286 4.65 20.80 -16.88
CA VAL A 286 3.86 21.17 -18.05
C VAL A 286 3.11 22.47 -17.79
N ASN A 287 2.86 23.24 -18.84
CA ASN A 287 2.04 24.45 -18.80
C ASN A 287 0.64 24.15 -19.32
N GLU A 288 -0.32 24.98 -18.95
CA GLU A 288 -1.66 24.94 -19.57
C GLU A 288 -1.56 25.04 -21.10
N GLY A 289 -2.24 24.10 -21.79
CA GLY A 289 -2.26 24.02 -23.24
C GLY A 289 -1.15 23.15 -23.86
N ASP A 290 -0.12 22.75 -23.10
CA ASP A 290 0.91 21.83 -23.63
C ASP A 290 0.28 20.52 -24.08
N VAL A 291 0.68 20.00 -25.25
CA VAL A 291 0.22 18.71 -25.75
C VAL A 291 0.84 17.60 -24.92
N ILE A 292 0.02 16.80 -24.26
CA ILE A 292 0.45 15.74 -23.33
C ILE A 292 0.25 14.33 -23.88
N ALA A 293 -0.70 14.13 -24.81
CA ALA A 293 -0.92 12.84 -25.46
C ALA A 293 -1.69 13.02 -26.78
N THR A 294 -1.54 12.04 -27.68
CA THR A 294 -2.32 11.92 -28.91
C THR A 294 -2.94 10.54 -29.01
N GLN A 295 -4.18 10.47 -29.45
CA GLN A 295 -4.93 9.23 -29.63
C GLN A 295 -5.24 8.98 -31.11
N TYR A 296 -5.09 7.71 -31.53
CA TYR A 296 -5.23 7.27 -32.90
C TYR A 296 -6.27 6.17 -33.02
N ASP A 297 -6.92 6.09 -34.20
CA ASP A 297 -7.75 4.96 -34.59
C ASP A 297 -6.88 3.78 -35.07
N LEU A 298 -7.54 2.67 -35.45
CA LEU A 298 -6.84 1.48 -35.97
C LEU A 298 -6.25 1.67 -37.39
N PHE A 299 -6.58 2.74 -38.07
CA PHE A 299 -5.99 3.13 -39.36
C PHE A 299 -4.76 4.05 -39.18
N GLY A 300 -4.48 4.49 -37.94
CA GLY A 300 -3.40 5.41 -37.64
C GLY A 300 -3.77 6.89 -37.82
N ASN A 301 -5.06 7.20 -38.04
CA ASN A 301 -5.49 8.59 -38.07
C ASN A 301 -5.55 9.15 -36.65
N GLU A 302 -5.06 10.38 -36.47
CA GLU A 302 -5.26 11.12 -35.22
C GLU A 302 -6.74 11.42 -35.03
N ILE A 303 -7.30 10.99 -33.88
CA ILE A 303 -8.71 11.20 -33.54
C ILE A 303 -8.90 12.14 -32.35
N LYS A 304 -7.87 12.31 -31.52
CA LYS A 304 -7.89 13.21 -30.37
C LYS A 304 -6.49 13.65 -29.97
N CYS A 305 -6.34 14.94 -29.70
CA CYS A 305 -5.17 15.52 -29.03
C CYS A 305 -5.59 15.94 -27.61
N TYR A 306 -4.81 15.53 -26.60
CA TYR A 306 -5.00 15.90 -25.18
C TYR A 306 -3.99 16.95 -24.78
N THR A 307 -4.46 18.02 -24.15
CA THR A 307 -3.63 19.10 -23.65
C THR A 307 -3.74 19.20 -22.13
N ALA A 308 -2.71 19.70 -21.48
CA ALA A 308 -2.74 19.97 -20.05
C ALA A 308 -3.79 21.05 -19.73
N PRO A 309 -4.76 20.78 -18.85
CA PRO A 309 -5.82 21.73 -18.51
C PRO A 309 -5.34 22.86 -17.60
N SER A 310 -4.19 22.73 -17.00
CA SER A 310 -3.51 23.70 -16.14
C SER A 310 -2.02 23.39 -16.07
N ALA A 311 -1.21 24.34 -15.61
CA ALA A 311 0.19 24.05 -15.26
C ALA A 311 0.26 23.06 -14.10
N GLY A 312 1.25 22.17 -14.11
CA GLY A 312 1.43 21.13 -13.09
C GLY A 312 2.66 20.29 -13.35
N ILE A 313 2.81 19.24 -12.52
CA ILE A 313 3.89 18.25 -12.66
C ILE A 313 3.27 16.90 -13.01
N VAL A 314 3.85 16.19 -13.96
CA VAL A 314 3.39 14.88 -14.41
C VAL A 314 3.70 13.84 -13.35
N LEU A 315 2.69 13.34 -12.65
CA LEU A 315 2.83 12.22 -11.71
C LEU A 315 2.87 10.89 -12.45
N SER A 316 2.08 10.75 -13.52
CA SER A 316 2.00 9.51 -14.29
C SER A 316 1.51 9.74 -15.70
N HIS A 317 1.84 8.80 -16.58
CA HIS A 317 1.27 8.68 -17.92
C HIS A 317 1.03 7.22 -18.29
N ASN A 318 0.20 6.98 -19.32
CA ASN A 318 -0.04 5.63 -19.80
C ASN A 318 1.21 5.01 -20.46
N THR A 319 1.42 3.72 -20.23
CA THR A 319 2.44 2.89 -20.90
C THR A 319 1.81 1.83 -21.80
N ASP A 320 0.54 1.51 -21.55
CA ASP A 320 -0.31 0.72 -22.44
C ASP A 320 -1.08 1.66 -23.35
N ALA A 321 -0.91 1.51 -24.67
CA ALA A 321 -1.53 2.40 -25.65
C ALA A 321 -3.05 2.22 -25.72
N LEU A 322 -3.58 1.02 -25.46
CA LEU A 322 -5.02 0.78 -25.58
C LEU A 322 -5.77 1.51 -24.46
N ARG A 323 -6.58 2.48 -24.84
CA ARG A 323 -7.42 3.25 -23.91
C ARG A 323 -8.87 3.29 -24.42
N GLU A 324 -9.78 2.90 -23.57
CA GLU A 324 -11.22 3.13 -23.79
C GLU A 324 -11.66 4.42 -23.10
N ALA A 325 -12.83 4.90 -23.42
CA ALA A 325 -13.39 6.09 -22.80
C ALA A 325 -13.40 5.97 -21.26
N GLY A 326 -12.93 6.99 -20.57
CA GLY A 326 -12.77 7.02 -19.13
C GLY A 326 -11.42 6.50 -18.60
N ALA A 327 -10.60 5.80 -19.41
CA ALA A 327 -9.29 5.32 -18.99
C ALA A 327 -8.31 6.47 -18.75
N LEU A 328 -7.43 6.31 -17.74
CA LEU A 328 -6.41 7.31 -17.40
C LEU A 328 -5.36 7.42 -18.52
N VAL A 329 -5.04 8.65 -18.93
CA VAL A 329 -3.99 8.99 -19.90
C VAL A 329 -2.79 9.61 -19.19
N VAL A 330 -3.01 10.74 -18.51
CA VAL A 330 -1.98 11.46 -17.75
C VAL A 330 -2.56 11.92 -16.42
N ARG A 331 -1.73 11.94 -15.39
CA ARG A 331 -2.08 12.51 -14.09
C ARG A 331 -1.10 13.63 -13.75
N LEU A 332 -1.64 14.81 -13.44
CA LEU A 332 -0.89 15.96 -12.99
C LEU A 332 -1.11 16.18 -11.49
N ILE A 333 -0.09 16.69 -10.82
CA ILE A 333 -0.15 17.13 -9.42
C ILE A 333 0.13 18.62 -9.32
N HIS A 334 -0.53 19.25 -8.35
CA HIS A 334 -0.45 20.69 -8.10
C HIS A 334 -0.45 20.98 -6.59
N ASN A 335 0.10 22.15 -6.22
CA ASN A 335 -0.01 22.71 -4.87
C ASN A 335 -1.34 23.42 -4.64
#